data_833de9e8372ca6bc6fff653e166e0292
#
_entry.id   833de9e8372ca6bc6fff653e166e0292
#
_cell.length_a   1.000
_cell.length_b   1.000
_cell.length_c   1.000
_cell.angle_alpha   90.00
_cell.angle_beta   90.00
_cell.angle_gamma   90.00
#
_symmetry.space_group_name_H-M   'P 1'
#
loop_
_entity.id
_entity.type
_entity.pdbx_description
1 polymer ?
#
loop_
_entity_poly.entity_id
_entity_poly.type
_entity_poly.pdbx_seq_one_letter_code
_entity_poly.pdbx_strand_id
1 'polypeptide(L)'
;MKEQGTNGGDFWLDKRTSAFYCYRKYNEFEKGRLISRSRCHTDWPLIRYTDVLLQYAEALAQTDQMGEAIRLVNKVRTRAHMPALTEGGSGPCAVNRKEDMLERIRYERRVEFCLEGINFFDEVRWGTYKETKFQGKDINGGKSWWGELAEYNWYYTDYMWPWTAPIVETQKNPNLTKRSGWAY
;
A
#
# COMPACT_ATOMS: atom_id res chain seq x y z
N MET A 1 -15.16 25.14 -12.46
CA MET A 1 -14.48 25.32 -13.76
C MET A 1 -13.99 23.95 -14.18
N LYS A 2 -14.34 23.48 -15.35
CA LYS A 2 -13.89 22.19 -15.89
C LYS A 2 -12.88 22.53 -16.95
N GLU A 3 -11.61 22.24 -16.72
CA GLU A 3 -10.59 22.36 -17.75
C GLU A 3 -10.42 21.02 -18.46
N GLN A 4 -10.64 21.01 -19.74
CA GLN A 4 -10.48 19.86 -20.59
C GLN A 4 -9.03 19.86 -21.10
N GLY A 5 -8.25 18.88 -20.71
CA GLY A 5 -6.88 18.74 -21.17
C GLY A 5 -6.82 18.45 -22.67
N THR A 6 -5.98 19.18 -23.39
CA THR A 6 -5.88 19.18 -24.85
C THR A 6 -5.19 17.95 -25.45
N ASN A 7 -4.71 17.00 -24.66
CA ASN A 7 -3.96 15.82 -25.12
C ASN A 7 -4.60 14.48 -24.72
N GLY A 8 -5.88 14.31 -24.98
CA GLY A 8 -6.55 13.00 -24.98
C GLY A 8 -6.77 12.34 -23.61
N GLY A 9 -6.44 13.00 -22.52
CA GLY A 9 -6.76 12.61 -21.18
C GLY A 9 -7.70 13.63 -20.57
N ASP A 10 -8.94 13.23 -20.30
CA ASP A 10 -9.88 14.06 -19.56
C ASP A 10 -9.42 14.16 -18.11
N PHE A 11 -8.70 15.22 -17.77
CA PHE A 11 -8.38 15.58 -16.40
C PHE A 11 -9.58 16.30 -15.79
N TRP A 12 -10.31 15.62 -14.92
CA TRP A 12 -11.34 16.23 -14.10
C TRP A 12 -10.76 16.64 -12.76
N LEU A 13 -10.34 17.88 -12.63
CA LEU A 13 -10.05 18.50 -11.33
C LEU A 13 -11.37 18.97 -10.72
N ASP A 14 -11.96 18.15 -9.88
CA ASP A 14 -13.08 18.56 -9.05
C ASP A 14 -12.54 19.33 -7.83
N LYS A 15 -13.16 20.48 -7.50
CA LYS A 15 -12.85 21.25 -6.27
C LYS A 15 -13.01 20.43 -4.98
N ARG A 16 -13.62 19.24 -5.08
CA ARG A 16 -13.78 18.30 -3.96
C ARG A 16 -12.59 17.39 -3.74
N THR A 17 -11.62 17.35 -4.66
CA THR A 17 -10.38 16.59 -4.51
C THR A 17 -9.27 17.55 -4.13
N SER A 18 -8.65 17.33 -2.98
CA SER A 18 -7.48 18.10 -2.52
C SER A 18 -6.15 17.57 -3.08
N ALA A 19 -6.18 16.52 -3.91
CA ALA A 19 -5.00 15.93 -4.50
C ALA A 19 -4.96 16.12 -6.02
N PHE A 20 -3.76 16.34 -6.57
CA PHE A 20 -3.54 16.41 -8.02
C PHE A 20 -3.66 15.07 -8.74
N TYR A 21 -3.66 13.97 -7.97
CA TYR A 21 -3.66 12.62 -8.50
C TYR A 21 -4.96 11.91 -8.18
N CYS A 22 -5.53 11.26 -9.19
CA CYS A 22 -6.65 10.35 -9.02
C CYS A 22 -6.18 8.93 -9.25
N TYR A 23 -6.69 8.01 -8.45
CA TYR A 23 -6.40 6.60 -8.63
C TYR A 23 -7.15 6.07 -9.86
N ARG A 24 -6.41 5.42 -10.75
CA ARG A 24 -7.00 4.74 -11.91
C ARG A 24 -7.34 3.28 -11.61
N LYS A 25 -6.65 2.68 -10.66
CA LYS A 25 -6.84 1.29 -10.29
C LYS A 25 -8.27 1.08 -9.77
N TYR A 26 -8.93 0.04 -10.24
CA TYR A 26 -10.33 -0.30 -9.95
C TYR A 26 -11.39 0.71 -10.44
N ASN A 27 -10.99 1.68 -11.20
CA ASN A 27 -11.93 2.54 -11.90
C ASN A 27 -12.07 2.07 -13.35
N GLU A 28 -13.29 1.80 -13.76
CA GLU A 28 -13.59 1.64 -15.18
C GLU A 28 -13.41 3.00 -15.86
N PHE A 29 -12.56 3.04 -16.86
CA PHE A 29 -12.36 4.21 -17.67
C PHE A 29 -12.77 3.91 -19.10
N GLU A 30 -13.96 4.37 -19.48
CA GLU A 30 -14.44 4.32 -20.84
C GLU A 30 -14.65 5.75 -21.33
N LYS A 31 -14.02 6.11 -22.44
CA LYS A 31 -14.09 7.47 -22.98
C LYS A 31 -15.54 7.85 -23.28
N GLY A 32 -16.01 8.93 -22.67
CA GLY A 32 -17.35 9.44 -22.88
C GLY A 32 -18.46 8.79 -22.02
N ARG A 33 -18.12 7.84 -21.14
CA ARG A 33 -19.08 7.21 -20.24
C ARG A 33 -18.93 7.75 -18.83
N LEU A 34 -20.02 8.30 -18.28
CA LEU A 34 -20.12 8.61 -16.87
C LEU A 34 -20.49 7.33 -16.12
N ILE A 35 -19.54 6.80 -15.36
CA ILE A 35 -19.77 5.63 -14.51
C ILE A 35 -20.44 6.09 -13.23
N SER A 36 -21.64 5.60 -12.95
CA SER A 36 -22.30 5.88 -11.68
C SER A 36 -21.77 4.96 -10.58
N ARG A 37 -21.80 5.42 -9.32
CA ARG A 37 -21.26 4.74 -8.13
C ARG A 37 -21.64 3.27 -7.96
N SER A 38 -22.77 2.85 -8.51
CA SER A 38 -23.33 1.50 -8.32
C SER A 38 -23.22 0.60 -9.56
N ARG A 39 -22.46 0.99 -10.58
CA ARG A 39 -22.39 0.28 -11.87
C ARG A 39 -20.98 -0.03 -12.34
N CYS A 40 -20.04 -0.17 -11.41
CA CYS A 40 -18.71 -0.67 -11.72
C CYS A 40 -18.75 -2.19 -11.79
N HIS A 41 -18.28 -2.77 -12.88
CA HIS A 41 -18.21 -4.23 -13.09
C HIS A 41 -16.83 -4.80 -12.70
N THR A 42 -15.95 -3.96 -12.18
CA THR A 42 -14.61 -4.40 -11.77
C THR A 42 -14.68 -5.16 -10.45
N ASP A 43 -14.35 -6.43 -10.49
CA ASP A 43 -14.27 -7.26 -9.29
C ASP A 43 -13.10 -6.84 -8.40
N TRP A 44 -13.32 -6.87 -7.10
CA TRP A 44 -12.29 -6.63 -6.12
C TRP A 44 -11.55 -7.94 -5.82
N PRO A 45 -10.25 -8.06 -6.16
CA PRO A 45 -9.50 -9.27 -5.88
C PRO A 45 -9.18 -9.38 -4.38
N LEU A 46 -9.57 -10.48 -3.77
CA LEU A 46 -9.19 -10.80 -2.39
C LEU A 46 -7.74 -11.31 -2.30
N ILE A 47 -7.36 -12.17 -3.22
CA ILE A 47 -6.01 -12.74 -3.32
C ILE A 47 -5.60 -12.73 -4.79
N ARG A 48 -4.39 -12.27 -5.07
CA ARG A 48 -3.81 -12.29 -6.42
C ARG A 48 -2.55 -13.14 -6.46
N TYR A 49 -2.29 -13.74 -7.61
CA TYR A 49 -1.07 -14.53 -7.82
C TYR A 49 0.21 -13.75 -7.50
N THR A 50 0.23 -12.46 -7.78
CA THR A 50 1.34 -11.56 -7.43
C THR A 50 1.60 -11.53 -5.92
N ASP A 51 0.56 -11.62 -5.10
CA ASP A 51 0.72 -11.67 -3.65
C ASP A 51 1.44 -12.94 -3.22
N VAL A 52 1.04 -14.09 -3.76
CA VAL A 52 1.72 -15.37 -3.52
C VAL A 52 3.19 -15.31 -3.95
N LEU A 53 3.47 -14.73 -5.13
CA LEU A 53 4.85 -14.59 -5.63
C LEU A 53 5.72 -13.75 -4.70
N LEU A 54 5.22 -12.60 -4.24
CA LEU A 54 6.00 -11.69 -3.41
C LEU A 54 6.13 -12.18 -1.96
N GLN A 55 5.13 -12.89 -1.42
CA GLN A 55 5.26 -13.57 -0.13
C GLN A 55 6.29 -14.71 -0.20
N TYR A 56 6.27 -15.49 -1.29
CA TYR A 56 7.24 -16.54 -1.48
C TYR A 56 8.66 -15.98 -1.68
N ALA A 57 8.80 -14.88 -2.43
CA ALA A 57 10.07 -14.18 -2.54
C ALA A 57 10.62 -13.69 -1.19
N GLU A 58 9.73 -13.21 -0.31
CA GLU A 58 10.10 -12.79 1.05
C GLU A 58 10.58 -13.98 1.88
N ALA A 59 9.89 -15.11 1.82
CA ALA A 59 10.30 -16.34 2.52
C ALA A 59 11.66 -16.85 2.02
N LEU A 60 11.89 -16.82 0.72
CA LEU A 60 13.17 -17.21 0.11
C LEU A 60 14.31 -16.27 0.53
N ALA A 61 14.06 -14.97 0.54
CA ALA A 61 15.04 -14.00 1.03
C ALA A 61 15.36 -14.20 2.50
N GLN A 62 14.37 -14.54 3.34
CA GLN A 62 14.58 -14.85 4.75
C GLN A 62 15.43 -16.13 4.96
N THR A 63 15.36 -17.08 4.05
CA THR A 63 16.12 -18.35 4.06
C THR A 63 17.38 -18.30 3.20
N ASP A 64 17.86 -17.08 2.87
CA ASP A 64 19.10 -16.82 2.13
C ASP A 64 19.14 -17.40 0.70
N GLN A 65 17.97 -17.64 0.10
CA GLN A 65 17.82 -18.08 -1.29
C GLN A 65 17.64 -16.88 -2.23
N MET A 66 18.66 -16.03 -2.30
CA MET A 66 18.60 -14.70 -2.91
C MET A 66 18.28 -14.72 -4.40
N GLY A 67 18.96 -15.57 -5.16
CA GLY A 67 18.79 -15.63 -6.62
C GLY A 67 17.35 -15.99 -7.01
N GLU A 68 16.72 -16.94 -6.31
CA GLU A 68 15.34 -17.32 -6.57
C GLU A 68 14.35 -16.24 -6.13
N ALA A 69 14.61 -15.57 -5.01
CA ALA A 69 13.81 -14.42 -4.57
C ALA A 69 13.83 -13.30 -5.63
N ILE A 70 15.00 -12.95 -6.16
CA ILE A 70 15.17 -11.97 -7.24
C ILE A 70 14.38 -12.40 -8.48
N ARG A 71 14.44 -13.67 -8.86
CA ARG A 71 13.73 -14.20 -10.03
C ARG A 71 12.21 -14.01 -9.89
N LEU A 72 11.66 -14.25 -8.72
CA LEU A 72 10.22 -14.07 -8.46
C LEU A 72 9.82 -12.61 -8.49
N VAL A 73 10.58 -11.73 -7.85
CA VAL A 73 10.32 -10.28 -7.88
C VAL A 73 10.41 -9.75 -9.32
N ASN A 74 11.38 -10.23 -10.09
CA ASN A 74 11.54 -9.82 -11.47
C ASN A 74 10.36 -10.21 -12.38
N LYS A 75 9.62 -11.28 -12.10
CA LYS A 75 8.37 -11.58 -12.81
C LYS A 75 7.36 -10.44 -12.65
N VAL A 76 7.23 -9.88 -11.44
CA VAL A 76 6.34 -8.75 -11.17
C VAL A 76 6.84 -7.48 -11.86
N ARG A 77 8.12 -7.19 -11.72
CA ARG A 77 8.76 -6.01 -12.30
C ARG A 77 8.69 -6.00 -13.83
N THR A 78 8.99 -7.12 -14.47
CA THR A 78 8.90 -7.26 -15.94
C THR A 78 7.50 -7.01 -16.44
N ARG A 79 6.48 -7.54 -15.77
CA ARG A 79 5.08 -7.27 -16.12
C ARG A 79 4.74 -5.77 -16.02
N ALA A 80 5.34 -5.08 -15.03
CA ALA A 80 5.17 -3.65 -14.81
C ALA A 80 6.12 -2.78 -15.66
N HIS A 81 6.87 -3.37 -16.60
CA HIS A 81 7.89 -2.70 -17.42
C HIS A 81 8.98 -1.99 -16.60
N MET A 82 9.25 -2.49 -15.41
CA MET A 82 10.31 -1.98 -14.54
C MET A 82 11.63 -2.73 -14.79
N PRO A 83 12.79 -2.06 -14.63
CA PRO A 83 14.09 -2.71 -14.73
C PRO A 83 14.22 -3.88 -13.75
N ALA A 84 14.79 -4.99 -14.22
CA ALA A 84 15.01 -6.16 -13.39
C ALA A 84 16.04 -5.89 -12.28
N LEU A 85 15.84 -6.52 -11.12
CA LEU A 85 16.85 -6.57 -10.07
C LEU A 85 17.97 -7.52 -10.47
N THR A 86 19.20 -7.22 -10.06
CA THR A 86 20.39 -8.03 -10.28
C THR A 86 21.03 -8.43 -8.95
N GLU A 87 21.49 -9.66 -8.87
CA GLU A 87 22.27 -10.11 -7.73
C GLU A 87 23.70 -9.57 -7.86
N GLY A 88 24.13 -8.83 -6.84
CA GLY A 88 25.45 -8.20 -6.86
C GLY A 88 25.56 -6.98 -7.77
N GLY A 89 26.73 -6.37 -7.76
CA GLY A 89 27.04 -5.22 -8.61
C GLY A 89 26.73 -3.87 -7.95
N SER A 90 26.65 -2.84 -8.81
CA SER A 90 26.37 -1.45 -8.41
C SER A 90 25.21 -0.90 -9.22
N GLY A 91 24.48 0.03 -8.62
CA GLY A 91 23.35 0.69 -9.27
C GLY A 91 22.01 0.50 -8.56
N PRO A 92 20.97 1.16 -9.06
CA PRO A 92 19.68 1.23 -8.36
C PRO A 92 18.90 -0.11 -8.32
N CYS A 93 19.27 -1.07 -9.17
CA CYS A 93 18.64 -2.38 -9.23
C CYS A 93 19.52 -3.49 -8.62
N ALA A 94 20.71 -3.18 -8.13
CA ALA A 94 21.59 -4.15 -7.48
C ALA A 94 21.07 -4.52 -6.09
N VAL A 95 21.17 -5.81 -5.78
CA VAL A 95 20.82 -6.38 -4.49
C VAL A 95 22.05 -7.15 -3.99
N ASN A 96 22.65 -6.68 -2.93
CA ASN A 96 23.92 -7.23 -2.42
C ASN A 96 23.74 -7.96 -1.09
N ARG A 97 22.70 -7.64 -0.33
CA ARG A 97 22.46 -8.17 1.01
C ARG A 97 21.00 -8.59 1.16
N LYS A 98 20.76 -9.45 2.10
CA LYS A 98 19.42 -9.90 2.51
C LYS A 98 18.50 -8.73 2.86
N GLU A 99 19.01 -7.79 3.63
CA GLU A 99 18.25 -6.61 4.05
C GLU A 99 17.80 -5.77 2.85
N ASP A 100 18.69 -5.58 1.89
CA ASP A 100 18.39 -4.85 0.65
C ASP A 100 17.27 -5.55 -0.13
N MET A 101 17.30 -6.89 -0.20
CA MET A 101 16.27 -7.67 -0.87
C MET A 101 14.91 -7.56 -0.16
N LEU A 102 14.90 -7.66 1.16
CA LEU A 102 13.67 -7.52 1.94
C LEU A 102 13.07 -6.12 1.78
N GLU A 103 13.89 -5.08 1.77
CA GLU A 103 13.44 -3.72 1.52
C GLU A 103 12.84 -3.58 0.10
N ARG A 104 13.49 -4.17 -0.92
CA ARG A 104 12.96 -4.20 -2.28
C ARG A 104 11.60 -4.91 -2.36
N ILE A 105 11.47 -6.06 -1.74
CA ILE A 105 10.20 -6.79 -1.70
C ILE A 105 9.11 -5.96 -1.03
N ARG A 106 9.41 -5.32 0.11
CA ARG A 106 8.48 -4.43 0.81
C ARG A 106 8.04 -3.27 -0.07
N TYR A 107 8.96 -2.67 -0.79
CA TYR A 107 8.67 -1.60 -1.73
C TYR A 107 7.78 -2.08 -2.90
N GLU A 108 8.12 -3.20 -3.54
CA GLU A 108 7.31 -3.78 -4.61
C GLU A 108 5.90 -4.12 -4.12
N ARG A 109 5.76 -4.70 -2.94
CA ARG A 109 4.45 -4.97 -2.34
C ARG A 109 3.64 -3.70 -2.12
N ARG A 110 4.26 -2.66 -1.60
CA ARG A 110 3.57 -1.37 -1.36
C ARG A 110 3.04 -0.76 -2.65
N VAL A 111 3.83 -0.78 -3.72
CA VAL A 111 3.44 -0.22 -5.02
C VAL A 111 2.40 -1.10 -5.71
N GLU A 112 2.64 -2.42 -5.75
CA GLU A 112 1.78 -3.38 -6.43
C GLU A 112 0.37 -3.46 -5.83
N PHE A 113 0.29 -3.43 -4.50
CA PHE A 113 -0.98 -3.57 -3.76
C PHE A 113 -1.57 -2.24 -3.29
N CYS A 114 -1.18 -1.14 -3.90
CA CYS A 114 -1.81 0.14 -3.65
C CYS A 114 -3.33 0.02 -3.84
N LEU A 115 -4.11 0.52 -2.87
CA LEU A 115 -5.59 0.43 -2.80
C LEU A 115 -6.17 -0.99 -2.59
N GLU A 116 -5.38 -2.00 -2.29
CA GLU A 116 -5.88 -3.35 -2.01
C GLU A 116 -6.01 -3.68 -0.51
N GLY A 117 -5.68 -2.74 0.35
CA GLY A 117 -5.77 -2.92 1.81
C GLY A 117 -4.68 -3.79 2.43
N ILE A 118 -3.83 -4.42 1.63
CA ILE A 118 -2.76 -5.34 2.08
C ILE A 118 -1.67 -4.60 2.85
N ASN A 119 -1.36 -3.37 2.48
CA ASN A 119 -0.24 -2.61 3.03
C ASN A 119 -0.31 -2.44 4.55
N PHE A 120 -1.50 -2.25 5.11
CA PHE A 120 -1.68 -2.15 6.56
C PHE A 120 -1.20 -3.42 7.28
N PHE A 121 -1.65 -4.58 6.81
CA PHE A 121 -1.28 -5.86 7.40
C PHE A 121 0.20 -6.17 7.22
N ASP A 122 0.77 -5.82 6.08
CA ASP A 122 2.20 -5.96 5.81
C ASP A 122 3.03 -5.10 6.78
N GLU A 123 2.73 -3.84 6.94
CA GLU A 123 3.45 -2.93 7.84
C GLU A 123 3.33 -3.37 9.31
N VAL A 124 2.16 -3.89 9.71
CA VAL A 124 1.97 -4.43 11.05
C VAL A 124 2.82 -5.67 11.29
N ARG A 125 2.81 -6.65 10.37
CA ARG A 125 3.61 -7.88 10.53
C ARG A 125 5.12 -7.64 10.43
N TRP A 126 5.56 -6.62 9.69
CA TRP A 126 6.96 -6.19 9.65
C TRP A 126 7.37 -5.34 10.85
N GLY A 127 6.42 -4.88 11.66
CA GLY A 127 6.67 -3.97 12.78
C GLY A 127 7.01 -2.54 12.36
N THR A 128 6.76 -2.17 11.10
CA THR A 128 7.13 -0.86 10.54
C THR A 128 5.99 0.15 10.53
N TYR A 129 4.79 -0.25 10.92
CA TYR A 129 3.60 0.60 10.83
C TYR A 129 3.75 1.93 11.56
N LYS A 130 4.29 1.89 12.78
CA LYS A 130 4.55 3.09 13.59
C LYS A 130 5.52 4.04 12.89
N GLU A 131 6.60 3.50 12.35
CA GLU A 131 7.65 4.28 11.71
C GLU A 131 7.19 4.91 10.40
N THR A 132 6.43 4.17 9.59
CA THR A 132 5.99 4.63 8.28
C THR A 132 4.90 5.68 8.34
N LYS A 133 4.03 5.64 9.36
CA LYS A 133 2.85 6.52 9.44
C LYS A 133 3.02 7.72 10.37
N PHE A 134 3.94 7.65 11.35
CA PHE A 134 3.98 8.61 12.45
C PHE A 134 5.31 9.34 12.61
N GLN A 135 6.19 9.29 11.64
CA GLN A 135 7.46 10.03 11.68
C GLN A 135 7.32 11.52 11.39
N GLY A 136 6.14 12.10 11.48
CA GLY A 136 5.91 13.52 11.20
C GLY A 136 6.20 13.93 9.75
N LYS A 137 6.46 12.97 8.89
CA LYS A 137 6.59 13.23 7.46
C LYS A 137 5.18 13.24 6.88
N ASP A 138 4.83 14.38 6.37
CA ASP A 138 3.63 14.59 5.61
C ASP A 138 3.49 13.52 4.52
N ILE A 139 2.58 12.57 4.73
CA ILE A 139 2.28 11.56 3.72
C ILE A 139 1.64 12.22 2.49
N ASN A 140 1.13 13.40 2.69
CA ASN A 140 0.40 14.16 1.69
C ASN A 140 1.26 15.18 0.97
N GLY A 141 2.57 15.24 1.15
CA GLY A 141 3.57 16.13 0.57
C GLY A 141 3.22 16.90 -0.72
N GLY A 142 1.96 16.97 -1.04
CA GLY A 142 1.36 17.68 -2.17
C GLY A 142 0.65 18.94 -1.70
N LYS A 143 1.05 20.06 -2.28
CA LYS A 143 0.22 21.26 -2.22
C LYS A 143 -1.07 20.97 -2.95
N SER A 144 -2.21 21.23 -2.33
CA SER A 144 -3.47 21.24 -3.05
C SER A 144 -3.47 22.40 -4.05
N TRP A 145 -4.25 22.27 -5.10
CA TRP A 145 -4.42 23.35 -6.11
C TRP A 145 -4.83 24.70 -5.49
N TRP A 146 -5.44 24.69 -4.31
CA TRP A 146 -5.96 25.88 -3.62
C TRP A 146 -5.30 26.19 -2.27
N GLY A 147 -4.16 25.60 -1.97
CA GLY A 147 -3.43 25.89 -0.74
C GLY A 147 -2.83 24.65 -0.11
N GLU A 148 -2.29 24.82 1.08
CA GLU A 148 -1.74 23.70 1.86
C GLU A 148 -2.87 22.79 2.32
N LEU A 149 -2.65 21.48 2.18
CA LEU A 149 -3.55 20.48 2.73
C LEU A 149 -3.53 20.59 4.24
N ALA A 150 -4.70 20.51 4.87
CA ALA A 150 -4.79 20.40 6.31
C ALA A 150 -3.89 19.25 6.78
N GLU A 151 -3.03 19.51 7.73
CA GLU A 151 -2.21 18.49 8.35
C GLU A 151 -3.14 17.47 9.01
N TYR A 152 -3.14 16.26 8.48
CA TYR A 152 -3.80 15.14 9.16
C TYR A 152 -2.84 14.66 10.24
N ASN A 153 -3.09 15.04 11.47
CA ASN A 153 -2.39 14.53 12.63
C ASN A 153 -2.79 13.06 12.86
N TRP A 154 -2.08 12.16 12.20
CA TRP A 154 -2.16 10.75 12.53
C TRP A 154 -1.47 10.54 13.87
N TYR A 155 -2.16 9.95 14.83
CA TYR A 155 -1.56 9.56 16.08
C TYR A 155 -1.58 8.03 16.21
N TYR A 156 -0.53 7.50 16.77
CA TYR A 156 -0.39 6.09 17.10
C TYR A 156 -0.08 5.95 18.58
N THR A 157 -0.72 5.00 19.20
CA THR A 157 -0.40 4.60 20.56
C THR A 157 -0.15 3.10 20.59
N ASP A 158 0.77 2.65 21.42
CA ASP A 158 1.20 1.24 21.46
C ASP A 158 0.06 0.26 21.81
N TYR A 159 -1.05 0.73 22.35
CA TYR A 159 -2.23 -0.09 22.62
C TYR A 159 -3.11 -0.30 21.39
N MET A 160 -2.94 0.46 20.30
CA MET A 160 -3.75 0.27 19.09
C MET A 160 -3.49 -1.07 18.40
N TRP A 161 -2.35 -1.68 18.64
CA TRP A 161 -2.04 -2.98 18.09
C TRP A 161 -1.34 -3.89 19.10
N PRO A 162 -1.76 -5.16 19.22
CA PRO A 162 -3.01 -5.75 18.69
C PRO A 162 -4.25 -5.15 19.35
N TRP A 163 -5.35 -5.16 18.63
CA TRP A 163 -6.63 -4.65 19.14
C TRP A 163 -7.10 -5.45 20.35
N THR A 164 -7.82 -4.79 21.26
CA THR A 164 -8.48 -5.46 22.36
C THR A 164 -9.69 -6.25 21.87
N ALA A 165 -10.10 -7.26 22.64
CA ALA A 165 -11.34 -7.96 22.36
C ALA A 165 -12.54 -7.00 22.50
N PRO A 166 -13.56 -7.10 21.62
CA PRO A 166 -14.77 -6.30 21.72
C PRO A 166 -15.45 -6.47 23.08
N ILE A 167 -16.07 -5.40 23.59
CA ILE A 167 -16.74 -5.41 24.90
C ILE A 167 -17.80 -6.54 25.01
N VAL A 168 -18.56 -6.77 23.96
CA VAL A 168 -19.58 -7.82 23.93
C VAL A 168 -18.98 -9.20 24.12
N GLU A 169 -17.80 -9.45 23.58
CA GLU A 169 -17.11 -10.73 23.72
C GLU A 169 -16.49 -10.89 25.11
N THR A 170 -15.95 -9.82 25.70
CA THR A 170 -15.43 -9.87 27.07
C THR A 170 -16.53 -10.06 28.11
N GLN A 171 -17.75 -9.60 27.84
CA GLN A 171 -18.91 -9.81 28.67
C GLN A 171 -19.41 -11.29 28.63
N LYS A 172 -19.30 -11.94 27.47
CA LYS A 172 -19.68 -13.35 27.28
C LYS A 172 -18.63 -14.31 27.80
N ASN A 173 -17.37 -13.97 27.70
CA ASN A 173 -16.25 -14.82 28.10
C ASN A 173 -15.33 -14.08 29.08
N PRO A 174 -15.44 -14.37 30.37
CA PRO A 174 -14.65 -13.72 31.42
C PRO A 174 -13.13 -14.03 31.33
N ASN A 175 -12.74 -15.04 30.54
CA ASN A 175 -11.33 -15.34 30.29
C ASN A 175 -10.69 -14.40 29.27
N LEU A 176 -11.48 -13.62 28.53
CA LEU A 176 -10.97 -12.60 27.65
C LEU A 176 -10.68 -11.33 28.46
N THR A 177 -9.40 -11.01 28.57
CA THR A 177 -8.98 -9.80 29.29
C THR A 177 -8.93 -8.60 28.36
N LYS A 178 -9.39 -7.47 28.88
CA LYS A 178 -9.23 -6.19 28.22
C LYS A 178 -7.75 -5.81 28.17
N ARG A 179 -7.26 -5.39 27.00
CA ARG A 179 -5.91 -4.88 26.90
C ARG A 179 -5.79 -3.52 27.58
N SER A 180 -4.70 -3.28 28.30
CA SER A 180 -4.39 -2.01 28.94
C SER A 180 -4.40 -0.85 27.92
N GLY A 181 -4.92 0.29 28.33
CA GLY A 181 -4.98 1.50 27.48
C GLY A 181 -6.29 1.67 26.69
N TRP A 182 -7.13 0.64 26.56
CA TRP A 182 -8.43 0.77 25.94
C TRP A 182 -9.51 1.18 26.96
N ALA A 183 -10.24 2.25 26.63
CA ALA A 183 -11.44 2.66 27.37
C ALA A 183 -12.69 2.09 26.66
N TYR A 184 -13.56 1.46 27.41
CA TYR A 184 -14.89 1.11 26.95
C TYR A 184 -15.89 2.11 27.55
#